data_555dbb32d40fa56aa8ea4abb13799a5e
#
_entry.id   555dbb32d40fa56aa8ea4abb13799a5e
#
_cell.length_a   1.000
_cell.length_b   1.000
_cell.length_c   1.000
_cell.angle_alpha   90.00
_cell.angle_beta   90.00
_cell.angle_gamma   90.00
#
_symmetry.space_group_name_H-M   'P 1'
#
loop_
_entity.id
_entity.type
_entity.pdbx_description
1 polymer ?
#
loop_
_entity_poly.entity_id
_entity_poly.type
_entity_poly.pdbx_seq_one_letter_code
_entity_poly.pdbx_strand_id
1 'polypeptide(L)'
;MEKASRKKVGFFSKIGFKMVLIIALAGALISAVTMLMIVPRSTKQIETLTKNEMTNLAQAYSTDLNDKLMEKRVLSYDGYANILRNVKISGLDTSYAYLLDKEGIMRFHPTESKVGKSVENAVVKDVVSRMKKGENVKNDFATYEFKGEIKYAAYHVLNDKSILVITADKSDVMSVSNSMWVRGISVAVIGIVLSVLVGLLAVVLIVRPLESLTDVIDETARLDFTNDGKVKKIALRRDEVGLMGKSVAGMRESLRQSIMNLKDSSQKICEEVSKVNDVSEQIREQCMDNSAT
;
A
#
# COMPACT_ATOMS: atom_id res chain seq x y z
N MET A 1 -45.49 28.41 14.07
CA MET A 1 -44.44 27.41 14.41
C MET A 1 -43.28 27.63 13.46
N GLU A 2 -42.21 28.19 13.99
CA GLU A 2 -41.02 28.59 13.25
C GLU A 2 -40.30 27.32 12.69
N LYS A 3 -40.12 27.25 11.39
CA LYS A 3 -39.30 26.19 10.73
C LYS A 3 -37.86 26.38 11.25
N ALA A 4 -37.48 25.62 12.28
CA ALA A 4 -36.09 25.55 12.69
C ALA A 4 -35.25 25.14 11.48
N SER A 5 -34.51 26.09 10.91
CA SER A 5 -33.63 25.91 9.77
C SER A 5 -32.54 24.88 10.16
N ARG A 6 -32.61 23.69 9.62
CA ARG A 6 -31.53 22.70 9.74
C ARG A 6 -30.24 23.32 9.20
N LYS A 7 -29.28 23.63 10.04
CA LYS A 7 -27.91 23.98 9.61
C LYS A 7 -27.40 22.83 8.78
N LYS A 8 -27.27 23.03 7.46
CA LYS A 8 -26.68 22.03 6.57
C LYS A 8 -25.26 21.74 7.03
N VAL A 9 -25.04 20.55 7.56
CA VAL A 9 -23.69 20.08 7.92
C VAL A 9 -22.81 20.12 6.66
N GLY A 10 -21.71 20.85 6.70
CA GLY A 10 -20.80 21.00 5.57
C GLY A 10 -20.32 19.62 5.10
N PHE A 11 -20.05 19.49 3.80
CA PHE A 11 -19.63 18.23 3.16
C PHE A 11 -18.46 17.56 3.90
N PHE A 12 -17.43 18.32 4.29
CA PHE A 12 -16.25 17.84 5.03
C PHE A 12 -16.54 17.44 6.49
N SER A 13 -17.63 17.91 7.06
CA SER A 13 -18.04 17.59 8.43
C SER A 13 -18.87 16.30 8.51
N LYS A 14 -19.32 15.78 7.38
CA LYS A 14 -20.13 14.55 7.34
C LYS A 14 -19.30 13.33 7.74
N ILE A 15 -19.88 12.46 8.56
CA ILE A 15 -19.26 11.22 9.03
C ILE A 15 -18.77 10.37 7.86
N GLY A 16 -19.55 10.27 6.80
CA GLY A 16 -19.19 9.51 5.59
C GLY A 16 -17.89 10.00 4.95
N PHE A 17 -17.70 11.31 4.80
CA PHE A 17 -16.45 11.86 4.25
C PHE A 17 -15.25 11.54 5.14
N LYS A 18 -15.40 11.73 6.47
CA LYS A 18 -14.34 11.42 7.43
C LYS A 18 -13.94 9.94 7.39
N MET A 19 -14.91 9.02 7.30
CA MET A 19 -14.64 7.59 7.18
C MET A 19 -13.86 7.25 5.90
N VAL A 20 -14.28 7.75 4.74
CA VAL A 20 -13.56 7.54 3.48
C VAL A 20 -12.14 8.06 3.58
N LEU A 21 -11.96 9.28 4.14
CA LEU A 21 -10.64 9.88 4.31
C LEU A 21 -9.73 9.06 5.23
N ILE A 22 -10.24 8.58 6.37
CA ILE A 22 -9.48 7.76 7.32
C ILE A 22 -9.04 6.45 6.65
N ILE A 23 -9.94 5.76 5.95
CA ILE A 23 -9.65 4.49 5.28
C ILE A 23 -8.62 4.72 4.16
N ALA A 24 -8.77 5.78 3.36
CA ALA A 24 -7.82 6.12 2.31
C ALA A 24 -6.43 6.47 2.86
N LEU A 25 -6.36 7.26 3.94
CA LEU A 25 -5.10 7.60 4.62
C LEU A 25 -4.43 6.36 5.23
N ALA A 26 -5.21 5.47 5.85
CA ALA A 26 -4.69 4.22 6.38
C ALA A 26 -4.11 3.33 5.26
N GLY A 27 -4.80 3.19 4.12
CA GLY A 27 -4.31 2.46 2.95
C GLY A 27 -3.03 3.07 2.38
N ALA A 28 -2.98 4.40 2.26
CA ALA A 28 -1.79 5.12 1.80
C ALA A 28 -0.60 4.93 2.75
N LEU A 29 -0.83 5.02 4.07
CA LEU A 29 0.19 4.84 5.09
C LEU A 29 0.78 3.41 5.06
N ILE A 30 -0.09 2.40 5.00
CA ILE A 30 0.35 0.99 4.91
C ILE A 30 1.18 0.78 3.66
N SER A 31 0.74 1.28 2.49
CA SER A 31 1.47 1.17 1.24
C SER A 31 2.83 1.87 1.30
N ALA A 32 2.89 3.08 1.86
CA ALA A 32 4.13 3.84 2.02
C ALA A 32 5.12 3.13 2.95
N VAL A 33 4.67 2.66 4.12
CA VAL A 33 5.51 1.93 5.08
C VAL A 33 6.05 0.64 4.46
N THR A 34 5.20 -0.13 3.80
CA THR A 34 5.60 -1.38 3.12
C THR A 34 6.67 -1.10 2.06
N MET A 35 6.47 -0.09 1.23
CA MET A 35 7.42 0.28 0.17
C MET A 35 8.75 0.76 0.73
N LEU A 36 8.75 1.64 1.74
CA LEU A 36 9.95 2.16 2.39
C LEU A 36 10.75 1.07 3.14
N MET A 37 10.09 0.00 3.60
CA MET A 37 10.77 -1.11 4.29
C MET A 37 11.27 -2.18 3.33
N ILE A 38 10.51 -2.53 2.31
CA ILE A 38 10.83 -3.67 1.44
C ILE A 38 11.84 -3.28 0.36
N VAL A 39 11.64 -2.16 -0.34
CA VAL A 39 12.48 -1.84 -1.51
C VAL A 39 13.95 -1.64 -1.15
N PRO A 40 14.33 -0.86 -0.11
CA PRO A 40 15.75 -0.71 0.25
C PRO A 40 16.41 -2.03 0.69
N ARG A 41 15.67 -2.88 1.42
CA ARG A 41 16.17 -4.21 1.83
C ARG A 41 16.41 -5.10 0.63
N SER A 42 15.46 -5.15 -0.30
CA SER A 42 15.57 -5.92 -1.53
C SER A 42 16.73 -5.43 -2.40
N THR A 43 16.92 -4.11 -2.53
CA THR A 43 18.05 -3.51 -3.25
C THR A 43 19.38 -3.98 -2.68
N LYS A 44 19.56 -3.90 -1.36
CA LYS A 44 20.77 -4.37 -0.69
C LYS A 44 20.99 -5.88 -0.86
N GLN A 45 19.92 -6.64 -0.84
CA GLN A 45 19.97 -8.09 -1.03
C GLN A 45 20.37 -8.44 -2.48
N ILE A 46 19.83 -7.76 -3.49
CA ILE A 46 20.21 -7.91 -4.88
C ILE A 46 21.71 -7.62 -5.06
N GLU A 47 22.18 -6.50 -4.51
CA GLU A 47 23.61 -6.14 -4.58
C GLU A 47 24.49 -7.21 -3.94
N THR A 48 24.12 -7.73 -2.77
CA THR A 48 24.85 -8.79 -2.07
C THR A 48 24.85 -10.10 -2.85
N LEU A 49 23.71 -10.51 -3.42
CA LEU A 49 23.60 -11.72 -4.22
C LEU A 49 24.42 -11.61 -5.49
N THR A 50 24.37 -10.48 -6.19
CA THR A 50 25.17 -10.22 -7.39
C THR A 50 26.67 -10.27 -7.08
N LYS A 51 27.12 -9.65 -5.98
CA LYS A 51 28.50 -9.74 -5.50
C LYS A 51 28.94 -11.18 -5.28
N ASN A 52 28.12 -11.96 -4.59
CA ASN A 52 28.44 -13.37 -4.31
C ASN A 52 28.46 -14.19 -5.59
N GLU A 53 27.53 -13.98 -6.50
CA GLU A 53 27.48 -14.67 -7.81
C GLU A 53 28.73 -14.35 -8.63
N MET A 54 29.10 -13.05 -8.74
CA MET A 54 30.31 -12.63 -9.46
C MET A 54 31.55 -13.29 -8.87
N THR A 55 31.66 -13.32 -7.55
CA THR A 55 32.81 -13.93 -6.86
C THR A 55 32.87 -15.45 -7.08
N ASN A 56 31.73 -16.14 -6.97
CA ASN A 56 31.64 -17.57 -7.19
C ASN A 56 31.95 -17.95 -8.66
N LEU A 57 31.45 -17.17 -9.62
CA LEU A 57 31.79 -17.35 -11.02
C LEU A 57 33.28 -17.14 -11.28
N ALA A 58 33.87 -16.07 -10.72
CA ALA A 58 35.30 -15.82 -10.86
C ALA A 58 36.12 -16.98 -10.29
N GLN A 59 35.72 -17.53 -9.16
CA GLN A 59 36.37 -18.70 -8.57
C GLN A 59 36.21 -19.96 -9.45
N ALA A 60 35.01 -20.28 -9.89
CA ALA A 60 34.72 -21.47 -10.71
C ALA A 60 35.51 -21.45 -12.01
N TYR A 61 35.45 -20.34 -12.75
CA TYR A 61 36.18 -20.19 -13.99
C TYR A 61 37.70 -20.09 -13.81
N SER A 62 38.19 -19.55 -12.68
CA SER A 62 39.60 -19.57 -12.35
C SER A 62 40.12 -20.98 -12.09
N THR A 63 39.32 -21.86 -11.53
CA THR A 63 39.66 -23.29 -11.34
C THR A 63 39.77 -23.97 -12.69
N ASP A 64 38.77 -23.83 -13.58
CA ASP A 64 38.81 -24.39 -14.93
C ASP A 64 40.01 -23.87 -15.75
N LEU A 65 40.32 -22.59 -15.67
CA LEU A 65 41.48 -21.98 -16.29
C LEU A 65 42.80 -22.55 -15.73
N ASN A 66 42.92 -22.70 -14.40
CA ASN A 66 44.11 -23.28 -13.78
C ASN A 66 44.33 -24.70 -14.26
N ASP A 67 43.30 -25.53 -14.34
CA ASP A 67 43.42 -26.91 -14.86
C ASP A 67 43.88 -26.94 -16.33
N LYS A 68 43.30 -26.09 -17.18
CA LYS A 68 43.71 -25.95 -18.60
C LYS A 68 45.14 -25.43 -18.76
N LEU A 69 45.57 -24.49 -17.89
CA LEU A 69 46.93 -23.96 -17.91
C LEU A 69 47.96 -24.94 -17.36
N MET A 70 47.57 -25.91 -16.52
CA MET A 70 48.40 -27.02 -16.12
C MET A 70 48.66 -27.99 -17.27
N GLU A 71 47.66 -28.23 -18.10
CA GLU A 71 47.82 -29.08 -19.33
C GLU A 71 48.62 -28.37 -20.41
N LYS A 72 48.36 -27.10 -20.65
CA LYS A 72 49.01 -26.24 -21.66
C LYS A 72 49.47 -24.96 -20.99
N ARG A 73 50.78 -24.70 -20.98
CA ARG A 73 51.38 -23.51 -20.30
C ARG A 73 50.78 -22.17 -20.74
N VAL A 74 50.27 -22.06 -21.96
CA VAL A 74 49.60 -20.86 -22.48
C VAL A 74 48.48 -21.32 -23.45
N LEU A 75 47.28 -20.77 -23.31
CA LEU A 75 46.19 -20.94 -24.27
C LEU A 75 46.26 -19.87 -25.36
N SER A 76 45.80 -20.23 -26.56
CA SER A 76 45.52 -19.24 -27.61
C SER A 76 44.33 -18.36 -27.23
N TYR A 77 44.14 -17.25 -27.95
CA TYR A 77 42.94 -16.41 -27.78
C TYR A 77 41.63 -17.23 -27.85
N ASP A 78 41.52 -18.10 -28.86
CA ASP A 78 40.34 -18.98 -29.02
C ASP A 78 40.18 -19.97 -27.86
N GLY A 79 41.29 -20.43 -27.27
CA GLY A 79 41.28 -21.28 -26.08
C GLY A 79 40.67 -20.54 -24.89
N TYR A 80 41.05 -19.30 -24.64
CA TYR A 80 40.43 -18.44 -23.61
C TYR A 80 38.97 -18.10 -23.98
N ALA A 81 38.70 -17.77 -25.25
CA ALA A 81 37.37 -17.42 -25.71
C ALA A 81 36.34 -18.54 -25.52
N ASN A 82 36.74 -19.79 -25.76
CA ASN A 82 35.88 -20.97 -25.57
C ASN A 82 35.42 -21.12 -24.11
N ILE A 83 36.24 -20.67 -23.14
CA ILE A 83 35.94 -20.75 -21.72
C ILE A 83 35.15 -19.50 -21.27
N LEU A 84 35.61 -18.30 -21.67
CA LEU A 84 35.21 -17.05 -21.08
C LEU A 84 34.18 -16.24 -21.87
N ARG A 85 33.97 -16.50 -23.17
CA ARG A 85 33.09 -15.68 -24.03
C ARG A 85 31.65 -15.64 -23.54
N ASN A 86 31.18 -16.76 -22.97
CA ASN A 86 29.80 -16.91 -22.53
C ASN A 86 29.63 -16.68 -21.02
N VAL A 87 30.66 -16.22 -20.32
CA VAL A 87 30.58 -15.91 -18.90
C VAL A 87 29.77 -14.65 -18.73
N LYS A 88 28.54 -14.81 -18.26
CA LYS A 88 27.59 -13.74 -17.99
C LYS A 88 26.85 -14.03 -16.70
N ILE A 89 26.43 -12.98 -16.02
CA ILE A 89 25.52 -13.07 -14.88
C ILE A 89 24.09 -13.05 -15.45
N SER A 90 23.27 -13.98 -15.03
CA SER A 90 21.87 -14.06 -15.49
C SER A 90 21.12 -12.77 -15.22
N GLY A 91 20.50 -12.20 -16.25
CA GLY A 91 19.73 -10.95 -16.14
C GLY A 91 20.58 -9.67 -16.14
N LEU A 92 21.90 -9.73 -16.32
CA LEU A 92 22.78 -8.56 -16.46
C LEU A 92 23.46 -8.54 -17.84
N ASP A 93 22.95 -7.73 -18.74
CA ASP A 93 23.41 -7.65 -20.13
C ASP A 93 24.83 -7.08 -20.26
N THR A 94 25.23 -6.20 -19.32
CA THR A 94 26.54 -5.56 -19.29
C THR A 94 27.63 -6.43 -18.66
N SER A 95 27.28 -7.62 -18.13
CA SER A 95 28.23 -8.51 -17.48
C SER A 95 29.11 -9.24 -18.50
N TYR A 96 30.41 -9.31 -18.22
CA TYR A 96 31.37 -10.09 -18.99
C TYR A 96 32.63 -10.42 -18.19
N ALA A 97 33.37 -11.41 -18.66
CA ALA A 97 34.68 -11.78 -18.13
C ALA A 97 35.81 -11.27 -19.03
N TYR A 98 36.97 -10.96 -18.43
CA TYR A 98 38.22 -10.72 -19.14
C TYR A 98 39.39 -11.24 -18.33
N LEU A 99 40.49 -11.55 -19.00
CA LEU A 99 41.69 -12.13 -18.42
C LEU A 99 42.91 -11.26 -18.73
N LEU A 100 43.74 -11.07 -17.75
CA LEU A 100 45.01 -10.34 -17.81
C LEU A 100 46.17 -11.25 -17.45
N ASP A 101 47.34 -10.98 -18.01
CA ASP A 101 48.56 -11.57 -17.45
C ASP A 101 49.08 -10.83 -16.22
N LYS A 102 50.16 -11.35 -15.63
CA LYS A 102 50.79 -10.76 -14.44
C LYS A 102 51.37 -9.34 -14.65
N GLU A 103 51.60 -8.95 -15.90
CA GLU A 103 52.01 -7.60 -16.28
C GLU A 103 50.84 -6.64 -16.43
N GLY A 104 49.57 -7.14 -16.43
CA GLY A 104 48.35 -6.36 -16.61
C GLY A 104 47.97 -6.17 -18.08
N ILE A 105 48.45 -7.02 -18.98
CA ILE A 105 48.14 -7.02 -20.40
C ILE A 105 46.95 -7.94 -20.64
N MET A 106 45.95 -7.51 -21.39
CA MET A 106 44.77 -8.28 -21.74
C MET A 106 45.10 -9.50 -22.56
N ARG A 107 44.87 -10.70 -22.03
CA ARG A 107 44.94 -11.98 -22.74
C ARG A 107 43.63 -12.38 -23.40
N PHE A 108 42.53 -12.02 -22.77
CA PHE A 108 41.20 -12.18 -23.31
C PHE A 108 40.30 -10.99 -22.90
N HIS A 109 39.53 -10.51 -23.85
CA HIS A 109 38.44 -9.55 -23.64
C HIS A 109 37.37 -9.81 -24.72
N PRO A 110 36.02 -9.69 -24.39
CA PRO A 110 34.99 -9.85 -25.42
C PRO A 110 35.13 -8.89 -26.61
N THR A 111 35.71 -7.70 -26.35
CA THR A 111 36.09 -6.75 -27.41
C THR A 111 37.54 -7.03 -27.82
N GLU A 112 37.75 -7.71 -28.94
CA GLU A 112 39.06 -8.17 -29.41
C GLU A 112 40.10 -7.03 -29.53
N SER A 113 39.68 -5.81 -29.90
CA SER A 113 40.56 -4.65 -30.02
C SER A 113 41.23 -4.20 -28.71
N LYS A 114 40.81 -4.76 -27.57
CA LYS A 114 41.45 -4.54 -26.26
C LYS A 114 42.52 -5.60 -25.93
N VAL A 115 42.56 -6.70 -26.61
CA VAL A 115 43.57 -7.76 -26.41
C VAL A 115 44.98 -7.21 -26.74
N GLY A 116 45.95 -7.55 -25.92
CA GLY A 116 47.31 -7.05 -26.01
C GLY A 116 47.54 -5.63 -25.45
N LYS A 117 46.47 -4.96 -24.99
CA LYS A 117 46.58 -3.61 -24.34
C LYS A 117 46.63 -3.76 -22.82
N SER A 118 47.26 -2.74 -22.21
CA SER A 118 47.24 -2.66 -20.73
C SER A 118 45.86 -2.38 -20.19
N VAL A 119 45.56 -2.95 -19.01
CA VAL A 119 44.29 -2.72 -18.30
C VAL A 119 44.13 -1.22 -17.98
N GLU A 120 42.92 -0.71 -18.17
CA GLU A 120 42.59 0.69 -17.86
C GLU A 120 41.92 0.83 -16.48
N ASN A 121 41.30 -0.26 -15.96
CA ASN A 121 40.60 -0.31 -14.68
C ASN A 121 41.56 -0.05 -13.50
N ALA A 122 41.27 0.98 -12.70
CA ALA A 122 42.11 1.42 -11.59
C ALA A 122 42.29 0.31 -10.50
N VAL A 123 41.24 -0.43 -10.17
CA VAL A 123 41.29 -1.51 -9.19
C VAL A 123 42.24 -2.61 -9.64
N VAL A 124 42.13 -3.05 -10.89
CA VAL A 124 42.98 -4.12 -11.41
C VAL A 124 44.42 -3.63 -11.63
N LYS A 125 44.64 -2.36 -11.96
CA LYS A 125 45.98 -1.74 -11.95
C LYS A 125 46.63 -1.78 -10.56
N ASP A 126 45.85 -1.52 -9.51
CA ASP A 126 46.35 -1.63 -8.13
C ASP A 126 46.71 -3.07 -7.79
N VAL A 127 45.85 -4.04 -8.12
CA VAL A 127 46.13 -5.48 -7.96
C VAL A 127 47.45 -5.86 -8.63
N VAL A 128 47.63 -5.50 -9.89
CA VAL A 128 48.87 -5.76 -10.64
C VAL A 128 50.09 -5.09 -9.97
N SER A 129 49.94 -3.83 -9.52
CA SER A 129 51.01 -3.09 -8.84
C SER A 129 51.43 -3.77 -7.53
N ARG A 130 50.49 -4.20 -6.74
CA ARG A 130 50.73 -4.93 -5.46
C ARG A 130 51.39 -6.27 -5.70
N MET A 131 50.91 -7.02 -6.69
CA MET A 131 51.55 -8.29 -7.10
C MET A 131 53.02 -8.07 -7.55
N LYS A 132 53.31 -7.02 -8.28
CA LYS A 132 54.71 -6.64 -8.69
C LYS A 132 55.63 -6.32 -7.49
N LYS A 133 55.03 -5.82 -6.39
CA LYS A 133 55.76 -5.59 -5.12
C LYS A 133 55.94 -6.88 -4.29
N GLY A 134 55.44 -8.03 -4.78
CA GLY A 134 55.52 -9.30 -4.08
C GLY A 134 54.45 -9.52 -3.03
N GLU A 135 53.42 -8.67 -3.00
CA GLU A 135 52.28 -8.86 -2.11
C GLU A 135 51.44 -10.06 -2.54
N ASN A 136 50.98 -10.84 -1.55
CA ASN A 136 49.99 -11.87 -1.81
C ASN A 136 48.59 -11.26 -1.85
N VAL A 137 48.14 -10.93 -3.06
CA VAL A 137 46.81 -10.31 -3.25
C VAL A 137 45.75 -11.39 -3.18
N LYS A 138 44.79 -11.22 -2.24
CA LYS A 138 43.62 -12.09 -2.13
C LYS A 138 42.60 -11.76 -3.19
N ASN A 139 41.84 -12.79 -3.59
CA ASN A 139 40.67 -12.61 -4.45
C ASN A 139 39.63 -11.75 -3.73
N ASP A 140 39.03 -10.80 -4.43
CA ASP A 140 38.10 -9.86 -3.81
C ASP A 140 37.10 -9.32 -4.84
N PHE A 141 36.19 -8.51 -4.30
CA PHE A 141 35.21 -7.76 -5.06
C PHE A 141 35.45 -6.25 -4.85
N ALA A 142 35.41 -5.48 -5.91
CA ALA A 142 35.59 -4.05 -5.84
C ALA A 142 34.57 -3.29 -6.69
N THR A 143 34.36 -2.05 -6.32
CA THR A 143 33.56 -1.08 -7.09
C THR A 143 34.51 -0.03 -7.63
N TYR A 144 34.39 0.32 -8.90
CA TYR A 144 35.23 1.31 -9.56
C TYR A 144 34.46 2.14 -10.57
N GLU A 145 34.96 3.32 -10.86
CA GLU A 145 34.44 4.16 -11.94
C GLU A 145 35.26 3.93 -13.23
N PHE A 146 34.56 3.77 -14.34
CA PHE A 146 35.17 3.64 -15.64
C PHE A 146 34.35 4.38 -16.69
N LYS A 147 34.93 5.41 -17.29
CA LYS A 147 34.30 6.29 -18.31
C LYS A 147 32.97 6.92 -17.86
N GLY A 148 32.89 7.32 -16.58
CA GLY A 148 31.69 7.92 -16.01
C GLY A 148 30.64 6.92 -15.49
N GLU A 149 30.85 5.60 -15.70
CA GLU A 149 29.97 4.53 -15.20
C GLU A 149 30.59 3.83 -14.01
N ILE A 150 29.79 3.59 -12.97
CA ILE A 150 30.22 2.79 -11.82
C ILE A 150 30.04 1.31 -12.18
N LYS A 151 31.12 0.54 -12.03
CA LYS A 151 31.16 -0.90 -12.31
C LYS A 151 31.51 -1.69 -11.07
N TYR A 152 31.00 -2.92 -11.04
CA TYR A 152 31.44 -3.96 -10.13
C TYR A 152 32.49 -4.83 -10.81
N ALA A 153 33.46 -5.29 -10.04
CA ALA A 153 34.46 -6.27 -10.49
C ALA A 153 34.73 -7.28 -9.38
N ALA A 154 34.52 -8.54 -9.69
CA ALA A 154 35.09 -9.66 -8.93
C ALA A 154 36.37 -10.12 -9.62
N TYR A 155 37.48 -10.19 -8.91
CA TYR A 155 38.74 -10.64 -9.49
C TYR A 155 39.30 -11.83 -8.72
N HIS A 156 39.95 -12.71 -9.48
CA HIS A 156 40.60 -13.91 -8.98
C HIS A 156 41.98 -14.06 -9.58
N VAL A 157 43.00 -14.24 -8.73
CA VAL A 157 44.39 -14.43 -9.17
C VAL A 157 44.64 -15.94 -9.39
N LEU A 158 45.07 -16.31 -10.60
CA LEU A 158 45.37 -17.66 -10.99
C LEU A 158 46.76 -18.09 -10.50
N ASN A 159 47.06 -19.41 -10.63
CA ASN A 159 48.35 -19.97 -10.21
C ASN A 159 49.55 -19.41 -11.03
N ASP A 160 49.35 -19.06 -12.29
CA ASP A 160 50.35 -18.45 -13.15
C ASP A 160 50.48 -16.93 -12.97
N LYS A 161 49.75 -16.37 -11.94
CA LYS A 161 49.66 -14.93 -11.65
C LYS A 161 48.84 -14.15 -12.68
N SER A 162 48.12 -14.80 -13.58
CA SER A 162 47.08 -14.14 -14.38
C SER A 162 45.92 -13.70 -13.49
N ILE A 163 45.12 -12.73 -13.94
CA ILE A 163 43.99 -12.18 -13.18
C ILE A 163 42.75 -12.33 -14.02
N LEU A 164 41.85 -13.17 -13.56
CA LEU A 164 40.48 -13.27 -14.12
C LEU A 164 39.62 -12.20 -13.44
N VAL A 165 38.89 -11.44 -14.25
CA VAL A 165 37.97 -10.41 -13.76
C VAL A 165 36.60 -10.63 -14.39
N ILE A 166 35.57 -10.66 -13.55
CA ILE A 166 34.17 -10.61 -13.99
C ILE A 166 33.63 -9.23 -13.61
N THR A 167 33.04 -8.55 -14.56
CA THR A 167 32.55 -7.17 -14.35
C THR A 167 31.11 -7.02 -14.82
N ALA A 168 30.37 -6.07 -14.21
CA ALA A 168 29.04 -5.66 -14.61
C ALA A 168 28.84 -4.17 -14.25
N ASP A 169 27.96 -3.49 -14.97
CA ASP A 169 27.61 -2.12 -14.66
C ASP A 169 26.69 -2.08 -13.43
N LYS A 170 26.99 -1.18 -12.49
CA LYS A 170 26.14 -1.00 -11.32
C LYS A 170 24.73 -0.53 -11.71
N SER A 171 24.62 0.29 -12.75
CA SER A 171 23.34 0.76 -13.30
C SER A 171 22.46 -0.40 -13.76
N ASP A 172 23.06 -1.44 -14.38
CA ASP A 172 22.37 -2.63 -14.83
C ASP A 172 21.86 -3.46 -13.63
N VAL A 173 22.70 -3.70 -12.64
CA VAL A 173 22.31 -4.34 -11.37
C VAL A 173 21.19 -3.58 -10.66
N MET A 174 21.26 -2.25 -10.65
CA MET A 174 20.25 -1.39 -10.01
C MET A 174 18.97 -1.23 -10.85
N SER A 175 18.98 -1.56 -12.14
CA SER A 175 17.80 -1.50 -13.00
C SER A 175 16.67 -2.39 -12.47
N VAL A 176 17.01 -3.54 -11.92
CA VAL A 176 16.07 -4.45 -11.24
C VAL A 176 15.40 -3.74 -10.04
N SER A 177 16.19 -3.01 -9.24
CA SER A 177 15.67 -2.23 -8.12
C SER A 177 14.76 -1.08 -8.56
N ASN A 178 15.13 -0.36 -9.62
CA ASN A 178 14.30 0.71 -10.18
C ASN A 178 12.95 0.18 -10.68
N SER A 179 12.94 -0.98 -11.32
CA SER A 179 11.68 -1.62 -11.74
C SER A 179 10.81 -2.03 -10.55
N MET A 180 11.39 -2.36 -9.40
CA MET A 180 10.65 -2.62 -8.15
C MET A 180 9.97 -1.34 -7.62
N TRP A 181 10.63 -0.17 -7.72
CA TRP A 181 10.02 1.10 -7.34
C TRP A 181 8.80 1.41 -8.20
N VAL A 182 8.91 1.30 -9.52
CA VAL A 182 7.81 1.56 -10.45
C VAL A 182 6.63 0.62 -10.19
N ARG A 183 6.90 -0.68 -10.04
CA ARG A 183 5.85 -1.68 -9.72
C ARG A 183 5.24 -1.43 -8.35
N GLY A 184 6.06 -1.09 -7.35
CA GLY A 184 5.61 -0.76 -6.00
C GLY A 184 4.67 0.44 -5.98
N ILE A 185 4.98 1.51 -6.72
CA ILE A 185 4.10 2.69 -6.89
C ILE A 185 2.79 2.27 -7.55
N SER A 186 2.82 1.46 -8.60
CA SER A 186 1.60 0.98 -9.28
C SER A 186 0.69 0.20 -8.33
N VAL A 187 1.26 -0.71 -7.53
CA VAL A 187 0.51 -1.47 -6.51
C VAL A 187 -0.05 -0.55 -5.43
N ALA A 188 0.71 0.46 -4.99
CA ALA A 188 0.26 1.43 -4.00
C ALA A 188 -0.93 2.26 -4.51
N VAL A 189 -0.89 2.72 -5.77
CA VAL A 189 -2.00 3.45 -6.40
C VAL A 189 -3.25 2.58 -6.47
N ILE A 190 -3.12 1.33 -6.90
CA ILE A 190 -4.24 0.37 -6.93
C ILE A 190 -4.80 0.17 -5.52
N GLY A 191 -3.95 -0.01 -4.51
CA GLY A 191 -4.34 -0.15 -3.11
C GLY A 191 -5.13 1.05 -2.58
N ILE A 192 -4.70 2.27 -2.91
CA ILE A 192 -5.40 3.50 -2.54
C ILE A 192 -6.78 3.57 -3.22
N VAL A 193 -6.87 3.26 -4.51
CA VAL A 193 -8.15 3.23 -5.23
C VAL A 193 -9.10 2.23 -4.59
N LEU A 194 -8.64 1.02 -4.29
CA LEU A 194 -9.45 0.00 -3.62
C LEU A 194 -9.90 0.45 -2.23
N SER A 195 -9.03 1.09 -1.45
CA SER A 195 -9.38 1.60 -0.11
C SER A 195 -10.46 2.70 -0.17
N VAL A 196 -10.42 3.56 -1.17
CA VAL A 196 -11.48 4.56 -1.42
C VAL A 196 -12.79 3.87 -1.78
N LEU A 197 -12.77 2.87 -2.65
CA LEU A 197 -13.96 2.10 -3.02
C LEU A 197 -14.58 1.41 -1.79
N VAL A 198 -13.78 0.78 -0.95
CA VAL A 198 -14.25 0.18 0.31
C VAL A 198 -14.85 1.24 1.23
N GLY A 199 -14.21 2.40 1.35
CA GLY A 199 -14.73 3.53 2.12
C GLY A 199 -16.09 4.02 1.62
N LEU A 200 -16.26 4.17 0.30
CA LEU A 200 -17.53 4.53 -0.31
C LEU A 200 -18.61 3.47 -0.07
N LEU A 201 -18.25 2.20 -0.13
CA LEU A 201 -19.15 1.10 0.18
C LEU A 201 -19.63 1.14 1.63
N ALA A 202 -18.72 1.41 2.57
CA ALA A 202 -19.05 1.58 3.98
C ALA A 202 -20.00 2.77 4.20
N VAL A 203 -19.83 3.87 3.48
CA VAL A 203 -20.78 5.00 3.53
C VAL A 203 -22.17 4.58 3.12
N VAL A 204 -22.30 3.83 2.03
CA VAL A 204 -23.62 3.37 1.52
C VAL A 204 -24.26 2.35 2.45
N LEU A 205 -23.48 1.42 2.99
CA LEU A 205 -24.01 0.31 3.79
C LEU A 205 -24.26 0.68 5.26
N ILE A 206 -23.50 1.62 5.82
CA ILE A 206 -23.54 1.94 7.25
C ILE A 206 -24.01 3.38 7.48
N VAL A 207 -23.33 4.36 6.87
CA VAL A 207 -23.56 5.77 7.21
C VAL A 207 -24.93 6.25 6.75
N ARG A 208 -25.33 5.96 5.51
CA ARG A 208 -26.64 6.38 4.97
C ARG A 208 -27.85 5.85 5.75
N PRO A 209 -27.91 4.55 6.13
CA PRO A 209 -28.98 4.05 6.98
C PRO A 209 -29.03 4.72 8.34
N LEU A 210 -27.86 5.02 8.97
CA LEU A 210 -27.79 5.75 10.23
C LEU A 210 -28.29 7.19 10.12
N GLU A 211 -27.92 7.91 9.04
CA GLU A 211 -28.47 9.24 8.74
C GLU A 211 -30.00 9.18 8.60
N SER A 212 -30.52 8.16 7.89
CA SER A 212 -31.98 7.96 7.76
C SER A 212 -32.68 7.69 9.09
N LEU A 213 -32.06 6.93 10.01
CA LEU A 213 -32.60 6.72 11.36
C LEU A 213 -32.61 8.02 12.16
N THR A 214 -31.54 8.83 12.06
CA THR A 214 -31.47 10.15 12.71
C THR A 214 -32.61 11.07 12.20
N ASP A 215 -32.88 11.06 10.90
CA ASP A 215 -33.98 11.84 10.31
C ASP A 215 -35.33 11.40 10.86
N VAL A 216 -35.55 10.09 10.98
CA VAL A 216 -36.79 9.56 11.53
C VAL A 216 -36.96 9.89 13.02
N ILE A 217 -35.89 9.85 13.81
CA ILE A 217 -35.92 10.27 15.22
C ILE A 217 -36.30 11.75 15.33
N ASP A 218 -35.74 12.61 14.49
CA ASP A 218 -36.06 14.03 14.44
C ASP A 218 -37.53 14.29 14.03
N GLU A 219 -38.04 13.56 13.01
CA GLU A 219 -39.45 13.60 12.63
C GLU A 219 -40.35 13.17 13.82
N THR A 220 -39.95 12.10 14.55
CA THR A 220 -40.70 11.59 15.70
C THR A 220 -40.72 12.62 16.85
N ALA A 221 -39.61 13.29 17.13
CA ALA A 221 -39.54 14.35 18.13
C ALA A 221 -40.49 15.52 17.85
N ARG A 222 -40.85 15.72 16.59
CA ARG A 222 -41.85 16.71 16.13
C ARG A 222 -43.28 16.19 16.08
N LEU A 223 -43.49 14.96 16.57
CA LEU A 223 -44.77 14.27 16.50
C LEU A 223 -45.25 13.98 15.06
N ASP A 224 -44.32 13.97 14.11
CA ASP A 224 -44.59 13.57 12.72
C ASP A 224 -44.38 12.07 12.54
N PHE A 225 -45.47 11.35 12.38
CA PHE A 225 -45.49 9.89 12.19
C PHE A 225 -45.82 9.49 10.75
N THR A 226 -45.77 10.39 9.79
CA THR A 226 -46.20 10.15 8.40
C THR A 226 -45.23 9.23 7.64
N ASN A 227 -43.95 9.19 8.01
CA ASN A 227 -42.85 8.55 7.27
C ASN A 227 -42.45 7.19 7.85
N ASP A 228 -43.38 6.24 8.00
CA ASP A 228 -43.06 4.90 8.51
C ASP A 228 -42.30 4.00 7.51
N GLY A 229 -42.35 4.30 6.22
CA GLY A 229 -41.71 3.49 5.17
C GLY A 229 -40.19 3.41 5.29
N LYS A 230 -39.52 4.48 5.71
CA LYS A 230 -38.05 4.53 5.90
C LYS A 230 -37.61 3.60 7.04
N VAL A 231 -38.28 3.70 8.18
CA VAL A 231 -37.97 2.86 9.35
C VAL A 231 -38.23 1.40 9.09
N LYS A 232 -39.36 1.05 8.48
CA LYS A 232 -39.69 -0.34 8.12
C LYS A 232 -38.61 -0.95 7.21
N LYS A 233 -38.14 -0.20 6.22
CA LYS A 233 -37.08 -0.66 5.30
C LYS A 233 -35.76 -0.95 6.04
N ILE A 234 -35.40 -0.11 7.03
CA ILE A 234 -34.20 -0.31 7.83
C ILE A 234 -34.37 -1.49 8.80
N ALA A 235 -35.53 -1.62 9.42
CA ALA A 235 -35.85 -2.71 10.36
C ALA A 235 -35.84 -4.10 9.72
N LEU A 236 -35.91 -4.21 8.39
CA LEU A 236 -35.79 -5.48 7.65
C LEU A 236 -34.34 -5.97 7.55
N ARG A 237 -33.35 -5.16 7.87
CA ARG A 237 -31.95 -5.59 7.85
C ARG A 237 -31.69 -6.60 8.96
N ARG A 238 -30.66 -7.45 8.73
CA ARG A 238 -30.26 -8.53 9.66
C ARG A 238 -29.00 -8.19 10.48
N ASP A 239 -28.60 -6.91 10.47
CA ASP A 239 -27.43 -6.40 11.21
C ASP A 239 -27.86 -5.50 12.38
N GLU A 240 -26.90 -4.91 13.07
CA GLU A 240 -27.09 -4.00 14.21
C GLU A 240 -27.90 -2.76 13.82
N VAL A 241 -27.74 -2.29 12.58
CA VAL A 241 -28.51 -1.16 12.04
C VAL A 241 -29.99 -1.55 11.89
N GLY A 242 -30.27 -2.79 11.52
CA GLY A 242 -31.61 -3.34 11.49
C GLY A 242 -32.24 -3.45 12.89
N LEU A 243 -31.45 -3.84 13.90
CA LEU A 243 -31.86 -3.87 15.27
C LEU A 243 -32.24 -2.47 15.79
N MET A 244 -31.40 -1.46 15.50
CA MET A 244 -31.70 -0.07 15.80
C MET A 244 -33.00 0.40 15.11
N GLY A 245 -33.21 0.00 13.84
CA GLY A 245 -34.43 0.30 13.10
C GLY A 245 -35.68 -0.27 13.76
N LYS A 246 -35.61 -1.50 14.27
CA LYS A 246 -36.73 -2.15 15.03
C LYS A 246 -37.02 -1.41 16.33
N SER A 247 -35.99 -1.03 17.07
CA SER A 247 -36.14 -0.28 18.32
C SER A 247 -36.79 1.09 18.10
N VAL A 248 -36.37 1.81 17.03
CA VAL A 248 -36.98 3.10 16.67
C VAL A 248 -38.42 2.92 16.20
N ALA A 249 -38.72 1.86 15.45
CA ALA A 249 -40.09 1.53 15.04
C ALA A 249 -41.00 1.28 16.26
N GLY A 250 -40.52 0.50 17.22
CA GLY A 250 -41.26 0.22 18.46
C GLY A 250 -41.49 1.48 19.30
N MET A 251 -40.50 2.33 19.43
CA MET A 251 -40.62 3.65 20.11
C MET A 251 -41.72 4.51 19.45
N ARG A 252 -41.67 4.63 18.11
CA ARG A 252 -42.67 5.40 17.35
C ARG A 252 -44.10 4.89 17.60
N GLU A 253 -44.30 3.57 17.57
CA GLU A 253 -45.61 2.98 17.79
C GLU A 253 -46.11 3.25 19.22
N SER A 254 -45.27 3.09 20.22
CA SER A 254 -45.63 3.38 21.63
C SER A 254 -46.01 4.85 21.80
N LEU A 255 -45.25 5.80 21.20
CA LEU A 255 -45.59 7.23 21.25
C LEU A 255 -46.92 7.52 20.52
N ARG A 256 -47.15 6.95 19.36
CA ARG A 256 -48.39 7.08 18.60
C ARG A 256 -49.60 6.64 19.46
N GLN A 257 -49.50 5.45 20.11
CA GLN A 257 -50.51 4.94 20.96
C GLN A 257 -50.81 5.86 22.18
N SER A 258 -49.73 6.38 22.81
CA SER A 258 -49.84 7.33 23.90
C SER A 258 -50.59 8.62 23.53
N ILE A 259 -50.28 9.16 22.31
CA ILE A 259 -50.94 10.34 21.81
C ILE A 259 -52.43 10.09 21.50
N MET A 260 -52.75 8.91 20.91
CA MET A 260 -54.14 8.51 20.70
C MET A 260 -54.92 8.40 22.00
N ASN A 261 -54.37 7.75 23.01
CA ASN A 261 -54.96 7.64 24.32
C ASN A 261 -55.18 9.01 24.99
N LEU A 262 -54.21 9.91 24.88
CA LEU A 262 -54.36 11.29 25.38
C LEU A 262 -55.47 12.05 24.64
N LYS A 263 -55.59 11.92 23.35
CA LYS A 263 -56.66 12.53 22.55
C LYS A 263 -58.03 12.03 22.99
N ASP A 264 -58.19 10.68 23.12
CA ASP A 264 -59.45 10.08 23.57
C ASP A 264 -59.82 10.54 25.00
N SER A 265 -58.84 10.56 25.90
CA SER A 265 -59.05 11.07 27.26
C SER A 265 -59.45 12.56 27.28
N SER A 266 -58.78 13.40 26.46
CA SER A 266 -59.16 14.80 26.32
C SER A 266 -60.54 14.98 25.77
N GLN A 267 -60.99 14.16 24.83
CA GLN A 267 -62.32 14.23 24.27
C GLN A 267 -63.38 13.84 25.30
N LYS A 268 -63.15 12.76 26.08
CA LYS A 268 -64.02 12.39 27.18
C LYS A 268 -64.15 13.48 28.23
N ILE A 269 -63.03 14.14 28.61
CA ILE A 269 -63.06 15.31 29.51
C ILE A 269 -63.91 16.43 28.95
N CYS A 270 -63.81 16.75 27.67
CA CYS A 270 -64.62 17.80 27.03
C CYS A 270 -66.11 17.42 27.07
N GLU A 271 -66.49 16.16 26.84
CA GLU A 271 -67.87 15.69 26.94
C GLU A 271 -68.42 15.76 28.37
N GLU A 272 -67.61 15.39 29.38
CA GLU A 272 -68.00 15.48 30.77
C GLU A 272 -68.16 16.95 31.24
N VAL A 273 -67.25 17.85 30.84
CA VAL A 273 -67.33 19.28 31.09
C VAL A 273 -68.63 19.86 30.48
N SER A 274 -69.01 19.45 29.28
CA SER A 274 -70.28 19.85 28.65
C SER A 274 -71.49 19.44 29.49
N LYS A 275 -71.53 18.18 29.93
CA LYS A 275 -72.61 17.65 30.79
C LYS A 275 -72.67 18.42 32.13
N VAL A 276 -71.52 18.75 32.74
CA VAL A 276 -71.47 19.54 33.97
C VAL A 276 -72.06 20.95 33.74
N ASN A 277 -71.74 21.56 32.60
CA ASN A 277 -72.33 22.85 32.21
C ASN A 277 -73.83 22.78 32.04
N ASP A 278 -74.35 21.76 31.34
CA ASP A 278 -75.77 21.56 31.17
C ASP A 278 -76.52 21.39 32.51
N VAL A 279 -75.97 20.58 33.42
CA VAL A 279 -76.55 20.39 34.77
C VAL A 279 -76.48 21.70 35.58
N SER A 280 -75.40 22.45 35.49
CA SER A 280 -75.22 23.77 36.16
C SER A 280 -76.27 24.80 35.70
N GLU A 281 -76.59 24.81 34.37
CA GLU A 281 -77.59 25.66 33.82
C GLU A 281 -79.01 25.25 34.33
N GLN A 282 -79.30 23.94 34.32
CA GLN A 282 -80.57 23.41 34.93
C GLN A 282 -80.73 23.80 36.38
N ILE A 283 -79.68 23.66 37.18
CA ILE A 283 -79.72 24.06 38.62
C ILE A 283 -79.95 25.59 38.71
N ARG A 284 -79.36 26.41 37.87
CA ARG A 284 -79.59 27.85 37.87
C ARG A 284 -81.00 28.22 37.49
N GLU A 285 -81.61 27.58 36.52
CA GLU A 285 -83.06 27.76 36.20
C GLU A 285 -83.95 27.33 37.34
N GLN A 286 -83.71 26.19 37.97
CA GLN A 286 -84.49 25.76 39.18
C GLN A 286 -84.34 26.70 40.36
N CYS A 287 -83.14 27.27 40.59
CA CYS A 287 -82.97 28.24 41.67
C CYS A 287 -83.69 29.57 41.36
N MET A 288 -83.77 30.00 40.11
CA MET A 288 -84.54 31.19 39.72
C MET A 288 -86.04 30.95 39.85
N ASP A 289 -86.57 29.81 39.49
CA ASP A 289 -87.98 29.42 39.63
C ASP A 289 -88.39 29.37 41.10
N ASN A 290 -87.54 28.77 41.97
CA ASN A 290 -87.79 28.73 43.43
C ASN A 290 -87.66 30.07 44.15
N SER A 291 -87.09 31.09 43.57
CA SER A 291 -86.99 32.45 44.15
C SER A 291 -88.12 33.34 43.68
N ALA A 292 -88.98 32.93 42.75
CA ALA A 292 -90.10 33.63 42.21
C ALA A 292 -91.47 33.22 42.82
N THR A 293 -91.47 32.19 43.70
CA THR A 293 -92.58 31.72 44.50
C THR A 293 -92.41 32.18 45.97
#